data_571660f446ce6f16b88ab081ed663062
#
_entry.id   571660f446ce6f16b88ab081ed663062
#
_cell.length_a   1.000
_cell.length_b   1.000
_cell.length_c   1.000
_cell.angle_alpha   90.00
_cell.angle_beta   90.00
_cell.angle_gamma   90.00
#
_symmetry.space_group_name_H-M   'P 1'
#
loop_
_entity.id
_entity.type
_entity.pdbx_description
1 polymer ?
#
loop_
_entity_poly.entity_id
_entity_poly.type
_entity_poly.pdbx_seq_one_letter_code
_entity_poly.pdbx_strand_id
1 'polypeptide(L)'
;MLLHPQELYVKFEEKLYDEGLIYRGERIINWDPVAKTALSNEEVIYKDDEGAFYHLKYFVEGTDQYLEVATTRPETLFGDTAVAVNPDDERYKDMVGKKVRIPLGDREIPVIADEYVDKEFGTGCVKITPAHDPNDFEVGLRHNLEQIKVMNDDA
;
A
#
# COMPACT_ATOMS: atom_id res chain seq x y z
N MET A 1 48.81 -11.11 -9.40
CA MET A 1 47.82 -11.88 -10.18
C MET A 1 46.63 -10.96 -10.41
N LEU A 2 46.36 -10.58 -11.64
CA LEU A 2 45.21 -9.73 -11.96
C LEU A 2 43.95 -10.61 -11.94
N LEU A 3 42.92 -10.14 -11.22
CA LEU A 3 41.62 -10.82 -11.18
C LEU A 3 40.96 -10.78 -12.57
N HIS A 4 40.24 -11.85 -12.92
CA HIS A 4 39.43 -11.86 -14.11
C HIS A 4 38.31 -10.78 -14.00
N PRO A 5 37.94 -10.08 -15.09
CA PRO A 5 36.91 -9.04 -15.04
C PRO A 5 35.61 -9.45 -14.33
N GLN A 6 35.18 -10.69 -14.53
CA GLN A 6 33.98 -11.24 -13.86
C GLN A 6 34.17 -11.36 -12.34
N GLU A 7 35.35 -11.78 -11.88
CA GLU A 7 35.64 -11.87 -10.44
C GLU A 7 35.71 -10.48 -9.77
N LEU A 8 36.18 -9.48 -10.53
CA LEU A 8 36.18 -8.11 -10.05
C LEU A 8 34.76 -7.56 -9.90
N TYR A 9 33.91 -7.87 -10.86
CA TYR A 9 32.49 -7.46 -10.86
C TYR A 9 31.75 -8.07 -9.66
N VAL A 10 31.84 -9.36 -9.45
CA VAL A 10 31.22 -10.08 -8.31
C VAL A 10 31.67 -9.47 -6.97
N LYS A 11 32.96 -9.25 -6.79
CA LYS A 11 33.52 -8.64 -5.57
C LYS A 11 33.03 -7.22 -5.35
N PHE A 12 32.78 -6.47 -6.40
CA PHE A 12 32.21 -5.14 -6.32
C PHE A 12 30.75 -5.18 -5.85
N GLU A 13 29.93 -6.10 -6.40
CA GLU A 13 28.55 -6.30 -5.97
C GLU A 13 28.46 -6.80 -4.53
N GLU A 14 29.29 -7.76 -4.14
CA GLU A 14 29.39 -8.24 -2.74
C GLU A 14 29.69 -7.08 -1.78
N LYS A 15 30.65 -6.21 -2.14
CA LYS A 15 30.98 -5.05 -1.34
C LYS A 15 29.82 -4.08 -1.20
N LEU A 16 29.08 -3.79 -2.28
CA LEU A 16 27.92 -2.92 -2.25
C LEU A 16 26.79 -3.49 -1.39
N TYR A 17 26.62 -4.82 -1.43
CA TYR A 17 25.66 -5.52 -0.58
C TYR A 17 26.04 -5.46 0.89
N ASP A 18 27.31 -5.73 1.22
CA ASP A 18 27.84 -5.70 2.60
C ASP A 18 27.78 -4.27 3.19
N GLU A 19 27.95 -3.23 2.35
CA GLU A 19 27.80 -1.83 2.72
C GLU A 19 26.32 -1.38 2.78
N GLY A 20 25.37 -2.24 2.45
CA GLY A 20 23.93 -1.94 2.45
C GLY A 20 23.48 -1.01 1.33
N LEU A 21 24.31 -0.77 0.32
CA LEU A 21 24.01 0.11 -0.82
C LEU A 21 23.12 -0.57 -1.86
N ILE A 22 23.17 -1.90 -1.93
CA ILE A 22 22.22 -2.72 -2.67
C ILE A 22 21.60 -3.75 -1.74
N TYR A 23 20.35 -4.07 -1.98
CA TYR A 23 19.59 -5.03 -1.20
C TYR A 23 18.52 -5.69 -2.05
N ARG A 24 18.06 -6.86 -1.63
CA ARG A 24 16.91 -7.52 -2.22
C ARG A 24 15.64 -7.10 -1.48
N GLY A 25 14.67 -6.57 -2.21
CA GLY A 25 13.40 -6.13 -1.64
C GLY A 25 12.29 -6.12 -2.67
N GLU A 26 11.07 -6.01 -2.19
CA GLU A 26 9.88 -5.82 -3.04
C GLU A 26 9.63 -4.33 -3.26
N ARG A 27 9.08 -4.01 -4.43
CA ARG A 27 8.70 -2.66 -4.84
C ARG A 27 7.42 -2.70 -5.64
N ILE A 28 6.63 -1.63 -5.56
CA ILE A 28 5.51 -1.41 -6.47
C ILE A 28 6.06 -1.07 -7.85
N ILE A 29 5.51 -1.71 -8.86
CA ILE A 29 5.86 -1.51 -10.27
C ILE A 29 4.61 -1.23 -11.09
N ASN A 30 4.76 -0.60 -12.25
CA ASN A 30 3.73 -0.58 -13.26
C ASN A 30 3.74 -1.93 -13.99
N TRP A 31 2.58 -2.52 -14.15
CA TRP A 31 2.42 -3.85 -14.74
C TRP A 31 1.45 -3.81 -15.91
N ASP A 32 1.85 -4.36 -17.05
CA ASP A 32 0.96 -4.58 -18.20
C ASP A 32 0.44 -6.03 -18.15
N PRO A 33 -0.87 -6.23 -17.88
CA PRO A 33 -1.45 -7.57 -17.79
C PRO A 33 -1.58 -8.28 -19.14
N VAL A 34 -1.54 -7.53 -20.25
CA VAL A 34 -1.60 -8.11 -21.61
C VAL A 34 -0.23 -8.61 -22.04
N ALA A 35 0.80 -7.77 -21.90
CA ALA A 35 2.17 -8.15 -22.23
C ALA A 35 2.83 -8.98 -21.12
N LYS A 36 2.25 -9.03 -19.91
CA LYS A 36 2.77 -9.72 -18.71
C LYS A 36 4.21 -9.29 -18.38
N THR A 37 4.43 -8.00 -18.36
CA THR A 37 5.74 -7.39 -18.09
C THR A 37 5.62 -6.14 -17.24
N ALA A 38 6.70 -5.85 -16.52
CA ALA A 38 6.86 -4.56 -15.85
C ALA A 38 7.13 -3.45 -16.87
N LEU A 39 6.61 -2.25 -16.59
CA LEU A 39 6.81 -1.05 -17.39
C LEU A 39 7.61 -0.02 -16.60
N SER A 40 8.45 0.74 -17.28
CA SER A 40 9.07 1.95 -16.73
C SER A 40 8.02 3.07 -16.60
N ASN A 41 8.31 4.08 -15.79
CA ASN A 41 7.42 5.23 -15.63
C ASN A 41 7.24 6.02 -16.94
N GLU A 42 8.25 6.01 -17.81
CA GLU A 42 8.25 6.69 -19.11
C GLU A 42 7.33 6.01 -20.13
N GLU A 43 7.02 4.72 -19.94
CA GLU A 43 6.13 3.96 -20.82
C GLU A 43 4.65 4.12 -20.43
N VAL A 44 4.37 4.68 -19.25
CA VAL A 44 2.99 4.85 -18.76
C VAL A 44 2.37 6.10 -19.35
N ILE A 45 1.25 5.94 -20.03
CA ILE A 45 0.43 7.04 -20.56
C ILE A 45 -0.78 7.22 -19.64
N TYR A 46 -0.84 8.36 -18.96
CA TYR A 46 -1.99 8.70 -18.12
C TYR A 46 -3.15 9.18 -18.97
N LYS A 47 -4.33 8.70 -18.62
CA LYS A 47 -5.59 9.05 -19.26
C LYS A 47 -6.64 9.29 -18.19
N ASP A 48 -7.39 10.38 -18.34
CA ASP A 48 -8.53 10.64 -17.48
C ASP A 48 -9.73 9.80 -17.92
N ASP A 49 -10.28 9.03 -16.99
CA ASP A 49 -11.49 8.25 -17.15
C ASP A 49 -12.52 8.67 -16.11
N GLU A 50 -13.80 8.62 -16.48
CA GLU A 50 -14.89 8.83 -15.51
C GLU A 50 -14.89 7.71 -14.48
N GLY A 51 -14.82 8.06 -13.20
CA GLY A 51 -14.81 7.15 -12.09
C GLY A 51 -15.90 7.50 -11.06
N ALA A 52 -16.06 6.62 -10.09
CA ALA A 52 -16.96 6.83 -8.94
C ALA A 52 -16.20 6.63 -7.64
N PHE A 53 -16.62 7.35 -6.60
CA PHE A 53 -16.21 7.04 -5.24
C PHE A 53 -17.18 6.02 -4.64
N TYR A 54 -16.61 4.91 -4.17
CA TYR A 54 -17.33 3.86 -3.45
C TYR A 54 -17.12 4.08 -1.96
N HIS A 55 -18.21 4.23 -1.21
CA HIS A 55 -18.18 4.42 0.23
C HIS A 55 -18.31 3.09 0.94
N LEU A 56 -17.30 2.73 1.73
CA LEU A 56 -17.18 1.47 2.43
C LEU A 56 -17.16 1.71 3.94
N LYS A 57 -17.90 0.90 4.70
CA LYS A 57 -17.96 0.97 6.17
C LYS A 57 -17.13 -0.13 6.81
N TYR A 58 -16.10 0.27 7.52
CA TYR A 58 -15.23 -0.60 8.31
C TYR A 58 -15.69 -0.56 9.77
N PHE A 59 -16.41 -1.58 10.20
CA PHE A 59 -16.96 -1.63 11.55
C PHE A 59 -15.90 -1.93 12.59
N VAL A 60 -15.90 -1.19 13.68
CA VAL A 60 -15.03 -1.42 14.84
C VAL A 60 -15.48 -2.70 15.53
N GLU A 61 -14.50 -3.57 15.84
CA GLU A 61 -14.75 -4.86 16.48
C GLU A 61 -15.63 -4.72 17.73
N GLY A 62 -16.69 -5.54 17.79
CA GLY A 62 -17.61 -5.60 18.94
C GLY A 62 -18.53 -4.39 19.14
N THR A 63 -18.61 -3.47 18.17
CA THR A 63 -19.46 -2.27 18.26
C THR A 63 -20.20 -2.00 16.95
N ASP A 64 -21.18 -1.08 17.00
CA ASP A 64 -21.86 -0.56 15.81
C ASP A 64 -21.17 0.68 15.23
N GLN A 65 -20.02 1.09 15.79
CA GLN A 65 -19.22 2.20 15.28
C GLN A 65 -18.48 1.77 14.01
N TYR A 66 -18.30 2.68 13.07
CA TYR A 66 -17.57 2.40 11.83
C TYR A 66 -16.75 3.61 11.39
N LEU A 67 -15.70 3.33 10.61
CA LEU A 67 -15.00 4.30 9.79
C LEU A 67 -15.53 4.22 8.36
N GLU A 68 -15.86 5.36 7.76
CA GLU A 68 -16.28 5.42 6.37
C GLU A 68 -15.10 5.82 5.50
N VAL A 69 -14.75 4.96 4.54
CA VAL A 69 -13.69 5.18 3.56
C VAL A 69 -14.31 5.37 2.19
N ALA A 70 -13.88 6.42 1.48
CA ALA A 70 -14.23 6.63 0.07
C ALA A 70 -13.04 6.21 -0.80
N THR A 71 -13.28 5.30 -1.75
CA THR A 71 -12.24 4.79 -2.66
C THR A 71 -12.70 4.75 -4.10
N THR A 72 -11.80 4.97 -5.04
CA THR A 72 -12.03 4.75 -6.48
C THR A 72 -11.68 3.33 -6.91
N ARG A 73 -11.01 2.54 -6.05
CA ARG A 73 -10.52 1.19 -6.34
C ARG A 73 -11.08 0.15 -5.35
N PRO A 74 -12.39 -0.13 -5.38
CA PRO A 74 -13.02 -1.08 -4.46
C PRO A 74 -12.52 -2.53 -4.66
N GLU A 75 -11.99 -2.86 -5.83
CA GLU A 75 -11.45 -4.18 -6.17
C GLU A 75 -10.26 -4.59 -5.29
N THR A 76 -9.52 -3.62 -4.74
CA THR A 76 -8.37 -3.89 -3.88
C THR A 76 -8.71 -4.12 -2.41
N LEU A 77 -10.00 -4.05 -2.03
CA LEU A 77 -10.51 -4.15 -0.66
C LEU A 77 -9.92 -5.31 0.15
N PHE A 78 -9.84 -6.49 -0.46
CA PHE A 78 -9.33 -7.68 0.24
C PHE A 78 -7.81 -7.67 0.48
N GLY A 79 -7.10 -6.70 -0.10
CA GLY A 79 -5.69 -6.43 0.15
C GLY A 79 -5.43 -5.38 1.23
N ASP A 80 -6.47 -4.80 1.82
CA ASP A 80 -6.32 -3.77 2.85
C ASP A 80 -5.68 -4.36 4.11
N THR A 81 -4.71 -3.66 4.67
CA THR A 81 -3.99 -4.08 5.89
C THR A 81 -4.06 -3.07 7.01
N ALA A 82 -4.60 -1.88 6.74
CA ALA A 82 -4.95 -0.89 7.76
C ALA A 82 -6.01 0.08 7.24
N VAL A 83 -6.64 0.83 8.15
CA VAL A 83 -7.31 2.10 7.85
C VAL A 83 -6.51 3.19 8.53
N ALA A 84 -6.06 4.18 7.76
CA ALA A 84 -5.30 5.31 8.26
C ALA A 84 -6.21 6.53 8.51
N VAL A 85 -5.91 7.28 9.55
CA VAL A 85 -6.51 8.56 9.90
C VAL A 85 -5.41 9.58 10.23
N ASN A 86 -5.68 10.85 10.10
CA ASN A 86 -4.71 11.86 10.48
C ASN A 86 -4.58 11.92 12.02
N PRO A 87 -3.36 11.99 12.61
CA PRO A 87 -3.16 12.04 14.05
C PRO A 87 -3.80 13.27 14.72
N ASP A 88 -3.97 14.37 13.98
CA ASP A 88 -4.58 15.62 14.45
C ASP A 88 -6.09 15.69 14.17
N ASP A 89 -6.70 14.62 13.70
CA ASP A 89 -8.14 14.58 13.47
C ASP A 89 -8.89 14.11 14.71
N GLU A 90 -9.48 15.06 15.42
CA GLU A 90 -10.23 14.80 16.65
C GLU A 90 -11.42 13.84 16.46
N ARG A 91 -11.95 13.73 15.23
CA ARG A 91 -13.07 12.80 14.92
C ARG A 91 -12.70 11.33 15.13
N TYR A 92 -11.44 10.99 14.92
CA TYR A 92 -10.95 9.60 14.87
C TYR A 92 -9.90 9.27 15.92
N LYS A 93 -9.54 10.23 16.77
CA LYS A 93 -8.49 10.07 17.78
C LYS A 93 -8.71 8.85 18.69
N ASP A 94 -9.96 8.61 19.09
CA ASP A 94 -10.33 7.45 19.91
C ASP A 94 -10.41 6.13 19.13
N MET A 95 -10.27 6.17 17.81
CA MET A 95 -10.28 4.99 16.94
C MET A 95 -8.90 4.40 16.70
N VAL A 96 -7.84 5.23 16.84
CA VAL A 96 -6.46 4.80 16.63
C VAL A 96 -6.10 3.65 17.56
N GLY A 97 -5.52 2.60 17.01
CA GLY A 97 -5.16 1.37 17.75
C GLY A 97 -6.30 0.36 17.91
N LYS A 98 -7.55 0.71 17.58
CA LYS A 98 -8.63 -0.27 17.50
C LYS A 98 -8.52 -1.10 16.22
N LYS A 99 -9.25 -2.20 16.20
CA LYS A 99 -9.41 -3.04 15.00
C LYS A 99 -10.74 -2.78 14.34
N VAL A 100 -10.73 -2.79 13.01
CA VAL A 100 -11.91 -2.71 12.17
C VAL A 100 -11.97 -3.90 11.24
N ARG A 101 -13.19 -4.37 10.94
CA ARG A 101 -13.42 -5.48 10.04
C ARG A 101 -13.54 -4.99 8.61
N ILE A 102 -12.85 -5.68 7.68
CA ILE A 102 -12.95 -5.43 6.24
C ILE A 102 -14.38 -5.71 5.79
N PRO A 103 -15.02 -4.79 5.05
CA PRO A 103 -16.33 -5.04 4.46
C PRO A 103 -16.33 -6.32 3.60
N LEU A 104 -17.42 -7.09 3.68
CA LEU A 104 -17.60 -8.35 2.97
C LEU A 104 -16.59 -9.46 3.32
N GLY A 105 -15.79 -9.29 4.38
CA GLY A 105 -14.81 -10.25 4.86
C GLY A 105 -14.81 -10.37 6.37
N ASP A 106 -14.05 -11.35 6.90
CA ASP A 106 -13.92 -11.61 8.33
C ASP A 106 -12.60 -11.12 8.92
N ARG A 107 -11.69 -10.64 8.08
CA ARG A 107 -10.38 -10.17 8.52
C ARG A 107 -10.47 -8.82 9.20
N GLU A 108 -9.79 -8.70 10.33
CA GLU A 108 -9.64 -7.47 11.09
C GLU A 108 -8.29 -6.83 10.80
N ILE A 109 -8.31 -5.51 10.64
CA ILE A 109 -7.15 -4.67 10.37
C ILE A 109 -7.08 -3.52 11.37
N PRO A 110 -5.88 -3.02 11.72
CA PRO A 110 -5.75 -1.92 12.66
C PRO A 110 -6.16 -0.57 12.06
N VAL A 111 -6.61 0.33 12.93
CA VAL A 111 -6.67 1.76 12.64
C VAL A 111 -5.34 2.38 13.07
N ILE A 112 -4.67 3.03 12.13
CA ILE A 112 -3.36 3.66 12.33
C ILE A 112 -3.46 5.19 12.19
N ALA A 113 -2.55 5.91 12.82
CA ALA A 113 -2.40 7.35 12.64
C ALA A 113 -1.21 7.63 11.70
N ASP A 114 -1.45 8.35 10.61
CA ASP A 114 -0.40 8.75 9.67
C ASP A 114 -0.70 10.14 9.09
N GLU A 115 0.30 11.00 9.05
CA GLU A 115 0.22 12.36 8.51
C GLU A 115 -0.05 12.40 6.99
N TYR A 116 0.11 11.27 6.31
CA TYR A 116 -0.27 11.09 4.91
C TYR A 116 -1.75 11.43 4.65
N VAL A 117 -2.62 11.16 5.64
CA VAL A 117 -4.07 11.39 5.50
C VAL A 117 -4.40 12.87 5.63
N ASP A 118 -4.97 13.43 4.57
CA ASP A 118 -5.55 14.78 4.62
C ASP A 118 -6.94 14.72 5.30
N LYS A 119 -7.03 15.31 6.49
CA LYS A 119 -8.27 15.34 7.29
C LYS A 119 -9.40 16.18 6.66
N GLU A 120 -9.06 17.09 5.74
CA GLU A 120 -10.02 17.94 5.04
C GLU A 120 -10.51 17.31 3.73
N PHE A 121 -9.87 16.23 3.27
CA PHE A 121 -10.24 15.55 2.04
C PHE A 121 -11.13 14.33 2.29
N GLY A 122 -12.25 14.26 1.57
CA GLY A 122 -13.17 13.12 1.61
C GLY A 122 -13.72 12.86 3.01
N THR A 123 -13.57 11.64 3.49
CA THR A 123 -14.05 11.22 4.82
C THR A 123 -13.01 11.49 5.93
N GLY A 124 -11.76 11.80 5.58
CA GLY A 124 -10.63 11.86 6.51
C GLY A 124 -10.12 10.49 6.94
N CYS A 125 -10.60 9.42 6.29
CA CYS A 125 -10.14 8.05 6.48
C CYS A 125 -9.67 7.47 5.14
N VAL A 126 -8.53 6.78 5.14
CA VAL A 126 -7.97 6.14 3.94
C VAL A 126 -7.71 4.66 4.23
N LYS A 127 -8.16 3.78 3.35
CA LYS A 127 -7.77 2.38 3.39
C LYS A 127 -6.33 2.25 2.92
N ILE A 128 -5.55 1.38 3.51
CA ILE A 128 -4.15 1.16 3.16
C ILE A 128 -3.97 -0.23 2.56
N THR A 129 -3.60 -0.25 1.28
CA THR A 129 -3.41 -1.46 0.47
C THR A 129 -1.99 -1.50 -0.09
N PRO A 130 -0.98 -1.85 0.69
CA PRO A 130 0.43 -1.68 0.35
C PRO A 130 0.86 -2.41 -0.93
N ALA A 131 0.19 -3.51 -1.29
CA ALA A 131 0.50 -4.28 -2.49
C ALA A 131 -0.05 -3.67 -3.79
N HIS A 132 -0.93 -2.65 -3.74
CA HIS A 132 -1.67 -2.16 -4.90
C HIS A 132 -1.68 -0.64 -5.10
N ASP A 133 -1.00 0.11 -4.22
CA ASP A 133 -0.84 1.56 -4.34
C ASP A 133 0.55 1.99 -3.85
N PRO A 134 1.29 2.81 -4.60
CA PRO A 134 2.65 3.24 -4.22
C PRO A 134 2.68 4.10 -2.96
N ASN A 135 1.68 4.94 -2.71
CA ASN A 135 1.62 5.73 -1.49
C ASN A 135 1.29 4.85 -0.28
N ASP A 136 0.35 3.92 -0.45
CA ASP A 136 0.00 2.94 0.59
C ASP A 136 1.19 2.00 0.90
N PHE A 137 2.03 1.71 -0.10
CA PHE A 137 3.27 0.96 0.10
C PHE A 137 4.21 1.68 1.08
N GLU A 138 4.41 2.99 0.91
CA GLU A 138 5.25 3.80 1.80
C GLU A 138 4.66 3.89 3.23
N VAL A 139 3.34 4.03 3.35
CA VAL A 139 2.64 3.95 4.64
C VAL A 139 2.85 2.55 5.25
N GLY A 140 2.72 1.51 4.43
CA GLY A 140 2.93 0.13 4.84
C GLY A 140 4.32 -0.13 5.40
N LEU A 141 5.36 0.43 4.78
CA LEU A 141 6.73 0.34 5.28
C LEU A 141 6.90 1.03 6.64
N ARG A 142 6.35 2.25 6.81
CA ARG A 142 6.44 3.00 8.08
C ARG A 142 5.77 2.29 9.24
N HIS A 143 4.64 1.61 8.97
CA HIS A 143 3.83 0.93 9.98
C HIS A 143 4.04 -0.59 10.02
N ASN A 144 5.01 -1.11 9.24
CA ASN A 144 5.31 -2.55 9.14
C ASN A 144 4.07 -3.39 8.82
N LEU A 145 3.27 -2.92 7.86
CA LEU A 145 2.05 -3.60 7.41
C LEU A 145 2.38 -4.72 6.42
N GLU A 146 1.53 -5.75 6.43
CA GLU A 146 1.61 -6.84 5.47
C GLU A 146 1.26 -6.36 4.06
N GLN A 147 1.89 -6.96 3.05
CA GLN A 147 1.59 -6.71 1.63
C GLN A 147 0.80 -7.90 1.07
N ILE A 148 -0.49 -7.70 0.85
CA ILE A 148 -1.40 -8.76 0.38
C ILE A 148 -1.76 -8.49 -1.07
N LYS A 149 -1.18 -9.28 -1.98
CA LYS A 149 -1.53 -9.24 -3.41
C LYS A 149 -2.87 -9.93 -3.62
N VAL A 150 -3.85 -9.23 -4.20
CA VAL A 150 -5.20 -9.73 -4.46
C VAL A 150 -5.56 -9.81 -5.95
N MET A 151 -4.65 -9.41 -6.81
CA MET A 151 -4.77 -9.51 -8.27
C MET A 151 -3.72 -10.49 -8.78
N ASN A 152 -4.07 -11.28 -9.79
CA ASN A 152 -3.13 -12.12 -10.50
C ASN A 152 -2.40 -11.32 -11.61
N ASP A 153 -1.63 -12.01 -12.44
CA ASP A 153 -0.84 -11.36 -13.49
C ASP A 153 -1.69 -10.93 -14.71
N ASP A 154 -2.97 -11.32 -14.74
CA ASP A 154 -3.94 -10.93 -15.77
C ASP A 154 -4.82 -9.73 -15.32
N ALA A 155 -4.61 -9.22 -14.10
CA ALA A 155 -5.32 -8.16 -13.37
C ALA A 155 -6.75 -8.49 -13.00
#